data_4eaa15acbcb5bcdc781c5030fd60a1b0
#
_entry.id   4eaa15acbcb5bcdc781c5030fd60a1b0
#
_cell.length_a   1.000
_cell.length_b   1.000
_cell.length_c   1.000
_cell.angle_alpha   90.00
_cell.angle_beta   90.00
_cell.angle_gamma   90.00
#
_symmetry.space_group_name_H-M   'P 1'
#
loop_
_entity.id
_entity.type
_entity.pdbx_description
1 polymer ?
#
loop_
_entity_poly.entity_id
_entity_poly.type
_entity_poly.pdbx_seq_one_letter_code
_entity_poly.pdbx_strand_id
1 'polypeptide(L)'
;MRACVCKKKVVPLHNFYALTLIINKNITYKMKQTFISILLFSMCVLSFGQQTEDKVLLTINGEPVMLSEFQYIYEKNNQGNSIEKKTVEEYLELFINFKLKVTEAIAQGIDTTAAFKKELAGYRAQATPKYLQDQVAIDSLVQLSYNRLAKPRKASHIAVQCPQDADSITLAAAKARIDSIRLRVTVGLPREVRNHGKIMTQPGIIEDFNEAALLYSEEPSAKHTRGELGWIQPFRYVYSFEDAVYTTPIGEVTEVFRSPYGFHIAKIQEERDFEEVKASHIMKMTPMGDIQKMAEAQIMMDSIYLLAIRDTTDFATLAKANSDDKGSAMRGGELGWFGRGAMVQPFEDITFGLEKNEISKPFQTRFGIHISKLHDKRGIQPLDSMRGQILRQVQRDQRMLIAETSFINKTRAEYNLPKEMSDADVKAYADAHLEEKYTDLRNLVNEYHDGILLFDVSLREVWDKANQDTDGLENFFKANKKQYTWDTPRFKGYIIYAKDKESARMAKKIIQSTSTPDSIMSYLNKRVNIDSIKHVKVERGLWVAGKNAVVDKEGFKLKNVNYTPNEEYPIVLAVGKVIKAPEEYIDERSKVTTDYQDYLEKQWVARLRQKYNVEIKEDVLNSIK
;
A
#
# COMPACT_ATOMS: atom_id res chain seq x y z
N MET A 1 26.00 -3.09 1.12
CA MET A 1 25.06 -1.96 1.30
C MET A 1 24.18 -2.26 2.50
N ARG A 2 24.19 -1.37 3.48
CA ARG A 2 23.58 -1.61 4.79
C ARG A 2 22.06 -1.52 4.71
N ALA A 3 21.39 -2.58 5.12
CA ALA A 3 19.95 -2.58 5.31
C ALA A 3 19.57 -1.70 6.51
N CYS A 4 18.74 -0.68 6.26
CA CYS A 4 18.17 0.16 7.31
C CYS A 4 16.93 -0.57 7.87
N VAL A 5 17.08 -1.21 9.02
CA VAL A 5 15.98 -1.82 9.76
C VAL A 5 15.29 -0.70 10.54
N CYS A 6 14.16 -0.21 10.03
CA CYS A 6 13.27 0.69 10.77
C CYS A 6 12.48 -0.14 11.80
N LYS A 7 12.90 -0.11 13.06
CA LYS A 7 12.09 -0.60 14.19
C LYS A 7 10.89 0.32 14.39
N LYS A 8 9.70 -0.13 14.01
CA LYS A 8 8.44 0.55 14.34
C LYS A 8 8.20 0.45 15.86
N LYS A 9 8.25 1.59 16.54
CA LYS A 9 7.73 1.72 17.91
C LYS A 9 6.24 2.00 17.83
N VAL A 10 5.44 1.11 18.39
CA VAL A 10 4.03 1.38 18.72
C VAL A 10 4.05 2.35 19.89
N VAL A 11 3.40 3.51 19.74
CA VAL A 11 3.34 4.55 20.77
C VAL A 11 2.07 4.31 21.60
N PRO A 12 2.16 4.01 22.91
CA PRO A 12 1.01 3.88 23.78
C PRO A 12 0.25 5.22 23.89
N LEU A 13 -1.04 5.18 24.20
CA LEU A 13 -1.89 6.37 24.45
C LEU A 13 -1.24 7.41 25.40
N HIS A 14 -0.35 6.98 26.26
CA HIS A 14 0.37 7.83 27.22
C HIS A 14 1.45 8.71 26.57
N ASN A 15 1.96 8.38 25.38
CA ASN A 15 3.00 9.14 24.67
C ASN A 15 2.45 10.13 23.64
N PHE A 16 1.14 10.37 23.64
CA PHE A 16 0.51 11.36 22.77
C PHE A 16 0.98 12.79 22.98
N TYR A 17 1.57 13.05 24.13
CA TYR A 17 2.02 14.40 24.54
C TYR A 17 3.37 14.83 23.96
N ALA A 18 4.18 13.90 23.48
CA ALA A 18 5.54 14.21 23.04
C ALA A 18 5.65 14.78 21.60
N LEU A 19 4.54 14.77 20.82
CA LEU A 19 4.56 15.19 19.42
C LEU A 19 4.04 16.61 19.15
N THR A 20 3.75 17.39 20.18
CA THR A 20 3.04 18.68 20.07
C THR A 20 3.94 19.89 19.82
N LEU A 21 5.21 19.71 19.52
CA LEU A 21 6.16 20.82 19.42
C LEU A 21 6.68 21.00 18.00
N ILE A 22 6.00 21.73 17.19
CA ILE A 22 6.35 22.59 16.02
C ILE A 22 5.13 22.62 15.08
N ILE A 23 4.30 23.65 15.14
CA ILE A 23 3.06 23.70 14.37
C ILE A 23 2.95 24.96 13.54
N ASN A 24 2.96 24.75 12.24
CA ASN A 24 2.31 25.60 11.22
C ASN A 24 1.03 24.86 10.77
N LYS A 25 -0.06 25.55 10.41
CA LYS A 25 -1.38 24.98 10.03
C LYS A 25 -1.33 23.78 9.08
N ASN A 26 -0.31 23.70 8.21
CA ASN A 26 -0.09 22.58 7.30
C ASN A 26 0.47 21.31 7.98
N ILE A 27 1.00 21.40 9.19
CA ILE A 27 1.56 20.27 9.96
C ILE A 27 0.43 19.58 10.73
N THR A 28 -0.57 20.34 11.21
CA THR A 28 -1.75 19.79 11.90
C THR A 28 -2.54 18.82 11.01
N TYR A 29 -2.68 19.15 9.72
CA TYR A 29 -3.34 18.28 8.74
C TYR A 29 -2.54 17.00 8.45
N LYS A 30 -1.22 17.11 8.31
CA LYS A 30 -0.33 15.94 8.13
C LYS A 30 -0.25 15.08 9.37
N MET A 31 -0.26 15.65 10.56
CA MET A 31 -0.28 14.90 11.83
C MET A 31 -1.60 14.15 12.01
N LYS A 32 -2.74 14.76 11.65
CA LYS A 32 -4.05 14.10 11.67
C LYS A 32 -4.06 12.88 10.74
N GLN A 33 -3.52 13.00 9.52
CA GLN A 33 -3.37 11.88 8.58
C GLN A 33 -2.41 10.79 9.06
N THR A 34 -1.29 11.17 9.69
CA THR A 34 -0.30 10.22 10.20
C THR A 34 -0.83 9.47 11.42
N PHE A 35 -1.60 10.14 12.27
CA PHE A 35 -2.23 9.58 13.46
C PHE A 35 -3.25 8.49 13.09
N ILE A 36 -4.05 8.75 12.08
CA ILE A 36 -5.09 7.85 11.58
C ILE A 36 -4.50 6.76 10.67
N SER A 37 -3.40 7.04 9.93
CA SER A 37 -2.69 6.03 9.13
C SER A 37 -1.97 4.97 9.97
N ILE A 38 -1.61 5.26 11.21
CA ILE A 38 -1.05 4.29 12.16
C ILE A 38 -2.13 3.31 12.63
N LEU A 39 -3.39 3.74 12.68
CA LEU A 39 -4.56 2.90 12.97
C LEU A 39 -4.85 1.86 11.86
N LEU A 40 -4.51 2.15 10.60
CA LEU A 40 -4.85 1.33 9.42
C LEU A 40 -3.99 0.07 9.20
N PHE A 41 -2.90 -0.18 9.95
CA PHE A 41 -1.90 -1.19 9.57
C PHE A 41 -1.92 -2.50 10.38
N SER A 42 -2.97 -2.81 11.14
CA SER A 42 -3.08 -4.06 11.87
C SER A 42 -4.37 -4.81 11.54
N MET A 43 -4.42 -5.43 10.35
CA MET A 43 -5.48 -6.36 10.01
C MET A 43 -4.88 -7.67 9.51
N CYS A 44 -4.94 -8.68 10.33
CA CYS A 44 -5.07 -10.11 9.97
C CYS A 44 -5.29 -10.94 11.24
N VAL A 45 -6.52 -11.26 11.55
CA VAL A 45 -6.95 -12.61 11.99
C VAL A 45 -8.48 -12.66 11.87
N LEU A 46 -8.96 -13.52 11.00
CA LEU A 46 -10.38 -13.87 10.87
C LEU A 46 -10.74 -14.83 12.01
N SER A 47 -11.63 -14.40 12.90
CA SER A 47 -12.39 -15.31 13.74
C SER A 47 -13.86 -15.18 13.34
N PHE A 48 -14.38 -16.19 12.65
CA PHE A 48 -15.82 -16.39 12.52
C PHE A 48 -16.36 -16.81 13.90
N GLY A 49 -16.78 -15.83 14.71
CA GLY A 49 -17.48 -16.05 15.95
C GLY A 49 -18.99 -15.98 15.72
N GLN A 50 -19.74 -16.96 16.26
CA GLN A 50 -21.18 -16.88 16.40
C GLN A 50 -21.60 -15.53 16.98
N GLN A 51 -22.65 -14.94 16.43
CA GLN A 51 -23.28 -13.71 16.90
C GLN A 51 -23.82 -13.94 18.32
N THR A 52 -23.00 -13.72 19.34
CA THR A 52 -23.47 -13.55 20.70
C THR A 52 -23.97 -12.12 20.83
N GLU A 53 -25.13 -11.94 21.43
CA GLU A 53 -25.72 -10.62 21.70
C GLU A 53 -24.69 -9.74 22.44
N ASP A 54 -24.34 -8.59 21.84
CA ASP A 54 -23.34 -7.68 22.38
C ASP A 54 -23.85 -7.04 23.66
N LYS A 55 -23.12 -7.18 24.76
CA LYS A 55 -23.57 -6.74 26.09
C LYS A 55 -23.17 -5.30 26.34
N VAL A 56 -23.99 -4.58 27.08
CA VAL A 56 -23.66 -3.24 27.57
C VAL A 56 -22.66 -3.38 28.70
N LEU A 57 -21.45 -2.85 28.54
CA LEU A 57 -20.39 -2.83 29.56
C LEU A 57 -20.61 -1.72 30.59
N LEU A 58 -20.94 -0.53 30.09
CA LEU A 58 -21.21 0.64 30.94
C LEU A 58 -22.19 1.60 30.25
N THR A 59 -22.74 2.54 31.00
CA THR A 59 -23.47 3.65 30.40
C THR A 59 -22.85 4.99 30.81
N ILE A 60 -22.91 5.97 29.92
CA ILE A 60 -22.50 7.35 30.18
C ILE A 60 -23.72 8.24 29.95
N ASN A 61 -24.23 8.83 31.00
CA ASN A 61 -25.43 9.64 30.96
C ASN A 61 -26.66 8.91 30.37
N GLY A 62 -26.70 7.56 30.59
CA GLY A 62 -27.75 6.67 30.07
C GLY A 62 -27.45 6.07 28.67
N GLU A 63 -26.51 6.63 27.93
CA GLU A 63 -26.11 6.08 26.62
C GLU A 63 -25.23 4.83 26.78
N PRO A 64 -25.53 3.71 26.10
CA PRO A 64 -24.82 2.46 26.28
C PRO A 64 -23.47 2.46 25.57
N VAL A 65 -22.47 1.87 26.22
CA VAL A 65 -21.17 1.53 25.64
C VAL A 65 -21.02 0.01 25.68
N MET A 66 -20.78 -0.58 24.50
CA MET A 66 -20.83 -2.03 24.32
C MET A 66 -19.52 -2.71 24.73
N LEU A 67 -19.64 -3.96 25.19
CA LEU A 67 -18.51 -4.79 25.57
C LEU A 67 -17.54 -5.02 24.38
N SER A 68 -18.08 -5.29 23.20
CA SER A 68 -17.26 -5.54 22.00
C SER A 68 -16.39 -4.34 21.62
N GLU A 69 -16.88 -3.12 21.82
CA GLU A 69 -16.12 -1.89 21.57
C GLU A 69 -14.93 -1.77 22.54
N PHE A 70 -15.16 -2.02 23.82
CA PHE A 70 -14.09 -2.01 24.82
C PHE A 70 -13.05 -3.10 24.54
N GLN A 71 -13.49 -4.34 24.32
CA GLN A 71 -12.60 -5.47 24.03
C GLN A 71 -11.76 -5.22 22.78
N TYR A 72 -12.37 -4.73 21.72
CA TYR A 72 -11.68 -4.41 20.48
C TYR A 72 -10.51 -3.43 20.72
N ILE A 73 -10.74 -2.35 21.45
CA ILE A 73 -9.72 -1.33 21.74
C ILE A 73 -8.69 -1.86 22.76
N TYR A 74 -9.14 -2.59 23.78
CA TYR A 74 -8.28 -3.19 24.81
C TYR A 74 -7.30 -4.20 24.20
N GLU A 75 -7.80 -5.15 23.43
CA GLU A 75 -6.97 -6.17 22.77
C GLU A 75 -5.98 -5.54 21.80
N LYS A 76 -6.44 -4.61 20.97
CA LYS A 76 -5.59 -3.91 20.01
C LYS A 76 -4.40 -3.20 20.67
N ASN A 77 -4.60 -2.61 21.85
CA ASN A 77 -3.56 -1.87 22.56
C ASN A 77 -2.69 -2.76 23.46
N ASN A 78 -3.17 -3.95 23.85
CA ASN A 78 -2.44 -4.92 24.67
C ASN A 78 -1.82 -6.08 23.86
N GLN A 79 -2.05 -6.17 22.53
CA GLN A 79 -1.41 -7.16 21.66
C GLN A 79 0.01 -6.73 21.32
N GLY A 80 0.94 -7.67 21.39
CA GLY A 80 2.35 -7.50 20.99
C GLY A 80 3.30 -7.21 22.16
N ASN A 81 4.55 -6.82 21.82
CA ASN A 81 5.60 -6.44 22.77
C ASN A 81 5.35 -5.03 23.39
N SER A 82 4.16 -4.73 23.86
CA SER A 82 3.94 -3.51 24.63
C SER A 82 4.73 -3.62 25.93
N ILE A 83 5.56 -2.62 26.20
CA ILE A 83 6.50 -2.58 27.33
C ILE A 83 5.75 -2.57 28.68
N GLU A 84 4.48 -2.15 28.69
CA GLU A 84 3.60 -2.13 29.85
C GLU A 84 2.20 -2.61 29.45
N LYS A 85 1.87 -3.85 29.77
CA LYS A 85 0.49 -4.35 29.67
C LYS A 85 -0.31 -3.82 30.85
N LYS A 86 -1.47 -3.24 30.56
CA LYS A 86 -2.40 -2.76 31.59
C LYS A 86 -3.42 -3.84 31.93
N THR A 87 -3.85 -3.89 33.18
CA THR A 87 -4.98 -4.75 33.57
C THR A 87 -6.27 -4.24 32.93
N VAL A 88 -7.31 -5.06 32.95
CA VAL A 88 -8.64 -4.67 32.46
C VAL A 88 -9.16 -3.44 33.19
N GLU A 89 -8.99 -3.39 34.52
CA GLU A 89 -9.44 -2.29 35.37
C GLU A 89 -8.68 -0.99 35.08
N GLU A 90 -7.34 -1.05 34.98
CA GLU A 90 -6.53 0.13 34.64
C GLU A 90 -6.88 0.68 33.27
N TYR A 91 -7.17 -0.21 32.32
CA TYR A 91 -7.54 0.19 30.99
C TYR A 91 -8.96 0.74 30.91
N LEU A 92 -9.89 0.17 31.69
CA LEU A 92 -11.27 0.64 31.79
C LEU A 92 -11.34 2.10 32.27
N GLU A 93 -10.53 2.48 33.25
CA GLU A 93 -10.44 3.87 33.71
C GLU A 93 -10.00 4.84 32.60
N LEU A 94 -9.02 4.44 31.78
CA LEU A 94 -8.59 5.23 30.62
C LEU A 94 -9.67 5.31 29.55
N PHE A 95 -10.36 4.20 29.32
CA PHE A 95 -11.44 4.11 28.36
C PHE A 95 -12.65 4.97 28.77
N ILE A 96 -13.02 4.97 30.06
CA ILE A 96 -14.07 5.86 30.59
C ILE A 96 -13.69 7.32 30.36
N ASN A 97 -12.46 7.74 30.69
CA ASN A 97 -12.01 9.11 30.45
C ASN A 97 -12.05 9.49 28.97
N PHE A 98 -11.69 8.56 28.08
CA PHE A 98 -11.82 8.71 26.64
C PHE A 98 -13.27 8.93 26.22
N LYS A 99 -14.19 8.04 26.65
CA LYS A 99 -15.61 8.12 26.30
C LYS A 99 -16.29 9.38 26.88
N LEU A 100 -15.91 9.85 28.07
CA LEU A 100 -16.38 11.11 28.63
C LEU A 100 -16.04 12.32 27.76
N LYS A 101 -14.83 12.35 27.17
CA LYS A 101 -14.42 13.40 26.24
C LYS A 101 -15.20 13.32 24.93
N VAL A 102 -15.45 12.12 24.42
CA VAL A 102 -16.30 11.90 23.24
C VAL A 102 -17.72 12.38 23.50
N THR A 103 -18.29 12.03 24.66
CA THR A 103 -19.61 12.52 25.06
C THR A 103 -19.69 14.05 25.12
N GLU A 104 -18.64 14.70 25.63
CA GLU A 104 -18.55 16.17 25.62
C GLU A 104 -18.47 16.74 24.20
N ALA A 105 -17.72 16.08 23.30
CA ALA A 105 -17.62 16.48 21.89
C ALA A 105 -18.99 16.44 21.19
N ILE A 106 -19.77 15.38 21.45
CA ILE A 106 -21.14 15.23 20.93
C ILE A 106 -22.04 16.32 21.53
N ALA A 107 -21.96 16.55 22.83
CA ALA A 107 -22.73 17.61 23.49
C ALA A 107 -22.40 19.02 22.95
N GLN A 108 -21.20 19.23 22.44
CA GLN A 108 -20.79 20.46 21.74
C GLN A 108 -21.19 20.47 20.26
N GLY A 109 -21.85 19.43 19.74
CA GLY A 109 -22.30 19.33 18.35
C GLY A 109 -21.19 19.16 17.32
N ILE A 110 -20.00 18.69 17.73
CA ILE A 110 -18.86 18.49 16.82
C ILE A 110 -19.18 17.43 15.76
N ASP A 111 -19.90 16.37 16.15
CA ASP A 111 -20.37 15.25 15.30
C ASP A 111 -21.33 15.71 14.17
N THR A 112 -22.03 16.83 14.37
CA THR A 112 -22.98 17.35 13.40
C THR A 112 -22.34 18.21 12.30
N THR A 113 -21.08 18.61 12.49
CA THR A 113 -20.37 19.49 11.55
C THR A 113 -20.11 18.83 10.20
N ALA A 114 -20.15 19.64 9.11
CA ALA A 114 -19.87 19.15 7.76
C ALA A 114 -18.44 18.59 7.63
N ALA A 115 -17.48 19.15 8.36
CA ALA A 115 -16.09 18.68 8.36
C ALA A 115 -15.98 17.27 8.97
N PHE A 116 -16.59 17.05 10.14
CA PHE A 116 -16.64 15.76 10.80
C PHE A 116 -17.30 14.70 9.92
N LYS A 117 -18.50 14.98 9.40
CA LYS A 117 -19.25 14.03 8.55
C LYS A 117 -18.46 13.64 7.31
N LYS A 118 -17.81 14.60 6.65
CA LYS A 118 -16.98 14.34 5.47
C LYS A 118 -15.77 13.48 5.81
N GLU A 119 -15.13 13.74 6.94
CA GLU A 119 -13.94 13.01 7.37
C GLU A 119 -14.29 11.56 7.73
N LEU A 120 -15.32 11.35 8.55
CA LEU A 120 -15.81 10.02 8.93
C LEU A 120 -16.25 9.21 7.70
N ALA A 121 -17.02 9.81 6.78
CA ALA A 121 -17.41 9.17 5.54
C ALA A 121 -16.20 8.74 4.69
N GLY A 122 -15.12 9.53 4.69
CA GLY A 122 -13.88 9.19 4.00
C GLY A 122 -13.20 7.94 4.58
N TYR A 123 -13.15 7.79 5.90
CA TYR A 123 -12.61 6.60 6.57
C TYR A 123 -13.49 5.38 6.35
N ARG A 124 -14.82 5.54 6.50
CA ARG A 124 -15.77 4.47 6.24
C ARG A 124 -15.63 3.94 4.81
N ALA A 125 -15.56 4.82 3.82
CA ALA A 125 -15.38 4.44 2.42
C ALA A 125 -14.07 3.67 2.13
N GLN A 126 -13.04 3.84 2.95
CA GLN A 126 -11.80 3.06 2.85
C GLN A 126 -11.92 1.70 3.53
N ALA A 127 -12.72 1.57 4.58
CA ALA A 127 -12.87 0.35 5.35
C ALA A 127 -13.86 -0.66 4.72
N THR A 128 -14.91 -0.17 4.04
CA THR A 128 -16.06 -0.97 3.60
C THR A 128 -15.84 -1.85 2.36
N PRO A 129 -14.95 -1.58 1.38
CA PRO A 129 -14.92 -2.31 0.11
C PRO A 129 -14.75 -3.82 0.24
N LYS A 130 -14.02 -4.31 1.24
CA LYS A 130 -13.82 -5.75 1.47
C LYS A 130 -15.10 -6.47 1.92
N TYR A 131 -16.02 -5.76 2.55
CA TYR A 131 -17.30 -6.32 3.02
C TYR A 131 -18.39 -6.31 1.92
N LEU A 132 -18.18 -5.53 0.86
CA LEU A 132 -19.06 -5.45 -0.31
C LEU A 132 -18.62 -6.42 -1.43
N GLN A 133 -18.00 -7.52 -1.06
CA GLN A 133 -17.49 -8.54 -1.96
C GLN A 133 -17.80 -9.95 -1.41
N ASP A 134 -18.02 -10.89 -2.32
CA ASP A 134 -18.08 -12.31 -1.94
C ASP A 134 -16.65 -12.88 -1.86
N GLN A 135 -16.08 -12.86 -0.67
CA GLN A 135 -14.72 -13.35 -0.44
C GLN A 135 -14.59 -14.85 -0.76
N VAL A 136 -15.62 -15.65 -0.51
CA VAL A 136 -15.61 -17.09 -0.83
C VAL A 136 -15.55 -17.31 -2.34
N ALA A 137 -16.29 -16.51 -3.10
CA ALA A 137 -16.23 -16.57 -4.57
C ALA A 137 -14.86 -16.12 -5.09
N ILE A 138 -14.28 -15.05 -4.53
CA ILE A 138 -12.93 -14.57 -4.87
C ILE A 138 -11.89 -15.65 -4.58
N ASP A 139 -11.94 -16.27 -3.40
CA ASP A 139 -11.02 -17.34 -2.99
C ASP A 139 -11.13 -18.56 -3.90
N SER A 140 -12.35 -18.90 -4.32
CA SER A 140 -12.61 -19.95 -5.31
C SER A 140 -12.01 -19.63 -6.67
N LEU A 141 -12.09 -18.37 -7.12
CA LEU A 141 -11.47 -17.92 -8.37
C LEU A 141 -9.95 -17.93 -8.31
N VAL A 142 -9.37 -17.59 -7.15
CA VAL A 142 -7.92 -17.69 -6.90
C VAL A 142 -7.47 -19.15 -6.96
N GLN A 143 -8.18 -20.06 -6.29
CA GLN A 143 -7.87 -21.49 -6.31
C GLN A 143 -8.03 -22.08 -7.71
N LEU A 144 -9.10 -21.74 -8.43
CA LEU A 144 -9.32 -22.16 -9.81
C LEU A 144 -8.19 -21.71 -10.72
N SER A 145 -7.79 -20.45 -10.61
CA SER A 145 -6.70 -19.88 -11.40
C SER A 145 -5.38 -20.56 -11.10
N TYR A 146 -5.09 -20.86 -9.83
CA TYR A 146 -3.91 -21.61 -9.41
C TYR A 146 -3.89 -23.02 -10.02
N ASN A 147 -5.01 -23.75 -9.95
CA ASN A 147 -5.13 -25.09 -10.51
C ASN A 147 -4.89 -25.09 -12.03
N ARG A 148 -5.43 -24.09 -12.74
CA ARG A 148 -5.20 -23.91 -14.18
C ARG A 148 -3.76 -23.50 -14.50
N LEU A 149 -3.11 -22.68 -13.67
CA LEU A 149 -1.69 -22.36 -13.81
C LEU A 149 -0.80 -23.61 -13.69
N ALA A 150 -1.20 -24.53 -12.79
CA ALA A 150 -0.48 -25.79 -12.59
C ALA A 150 -0.54 -26.72 -13.82
N LYS A 151 -1.54 -26.55 -14.69
CA LYS A 151 -1.86 -27.44 -15.83
C LYS A 151 -2.08 -26.67 -17.11
N PRO A 152 -1.05 -26.06 -17.72
CA PRO A 152 -1.16 -25.40 -19.02
C PRO A 152 -1.73 -26.34 -20.09
N ARG A 153 -2.59 -25.82 -20.96
CA ARG A 153 -3.24 -26.56 -22.04
C ARG A 153 -2.81 -26.03 -23.41
N LYS A 154 -2.54 -26.94 -24.34
CA LYS A 154 -2.28 -26.58 -25.73
C LYS A 154 -3.56 -26.64 -26.54
N ALA A 155 -3.85 -25.58 -27.29
CA ALA A 155 -5.07 -25.51 -28.08
C ALA A 155 -4.87 -24.82 -29.42
N SER A 156 -5.78 -25.15 -30.35
CA SER A 156 -6.04 -24.40 -31.58
C SER A 156 -7.45 -23.81 -31.50
N HIS A 157 -7.72 -22.72 -32.22
CA HIS A 157 -9.06 -22.12 -32.26
C HIS A 157 -9.49 -21.69 -33.68
N ILE A 158 -10.81 -21.55 -33.84
CA ILE A 158 -11.50 -20.92 -34.94
C ILE A 158 -12.38 -19.82 -34.43
N ALA A 159 -12.31 -18.63 -35.03
CA ALA A 159 -13.11 -17.48 -34.67
C ALA A 159 -13.96 -17.00 -35.86
N VAL A 160 -15.19 -16.62 -35.55
CA VAL A 160 -16.09 -15.83 -36.41
C VAL A 160 -16.31 -14.49 -35.72
N GLN A 161 -15.85 -13.42 -36.37
CA GLN A 161 -15.92 -12.09 -35.80
C GLN A 161 -17.37 -11.61 -35.63
N CYS A 162 -17.69 -11.03 -34.52
CA CYS A 162 -18.99 -10.45 -34.24
C CYS A 162 -18.82 -9.37 -33.17
N PRO A 163 -19.04 -8.09 -33.51
CA PRO A 163 -18.95 -6.99 -32.53
C PRO A 163 -19.85 -7.23 -31.31
N GLN A 164 -19.46 -6.69 -30.19
CA GLN A 164 -20.19 -6.89 -28.92
C GLN A 164 -21.58 -6.24 -28.98
N ASP A 165 -21.72 -5.14 -29.69
CA ASP A 165 -22.93 -4.35 -29.93
C ASP A 165 -23.66 -4.71 -31.25
N ALA A 166 -23.32 -5.85 -31.86
CA ALA A 166 -23.97 -6.32 -33.08
C ALA A 166 -25.48 -6.50 -32.88
N ASP A 167 -26.26 -6.18 -33.92
CA ASP A 167 -27.70 -6.42 -33.94
C ASP A 167 -28.04 -7.92 -33.91
N SER A 168 -29.30 -8.23 -33.65
CA SER A 168 -29.75 -9.61 -33.50
C SER A 168 -29.58 -10.44 -34.77
N ILE A 169 -29.65 -9.83 -35.95
CA ILE A 169 -29.51 -10.52 -37.25
C ILE A 169 -28.04 -10.90 -37.46
N THR A 170 -27.13 -9.95 -37.29
CA THR A 170 -25.66 -10.15 -37.36
C THR A 170 -25.21 -11.18 -36.34
N LEU A 171 -25.71 -11.09 -35.11
CA LEU A 171 -25.45 -12.05 -34.04
C LEU A 171 -25.88 -13.49 -34.42
N ALA A 172 -27.10 -13.64 -34.91
CA ALA A 172 -27.64 -14.95 -35.31
C ALA A 172 -26.87 -15.54 -36.50
N ALA A 173 -26.48 -14.72 -37.50
CA ALA A 173 -25.72 -15.15 -38.65
C ALA A 173 -24.32 -15.62 -38.25
N ALA A 174 -23.59 -14.86 -37.41
CA ALA A 174 -22.28 -15.25 -36.93
C ALA A 174 -22.35 -16.55 -36.08
N LYS A 175 -23.35 -16.67 -35.22
CA LYS A 175 -23.56 -17.90 -34.45
C LYS A 175 -23.86 -19.11 -35.34
N ALA A 176 -24.76 -19.00 -36.32
CA ALA A 176 -25.07 -20.07 -37.24
C ALA A 176 -23.84 -20.52 -38.04
N ARG A 177 -22.97 -19.56 -38.42
CA ARG A 177 -21.73 -19.84 -39.13
C ARG A 177 -20.76 -20.65 -38.28
N ILE A 178 -20.50 -20.26 -37.06
CA ILE A 178 -19.59 -21.01 -36.17
C ILE A 178 -20.17 -22.37 -35.77
N ASP A 179 -21.49 -22.49 -35.57
CA ASP A 179 -22.18 -23.76 -35.31
C ASP A 179 -21.97 -24.73 -36.50
N SER A 180 -22.09 -24.23 -37.73
CA SER A 180 -21.84 -25.04 -38.94
C SER A 180 -20.36 -25.50 -39.03
N ILE A 181 -19.41 -24.62 -38.71
CA ILE A 181 -18.00 -24.98 -38.68
C ILE A 181 -17.72 -26.04 -37.60
N ARG A 182 -18.31 -25.89 -36.43
CA ARG A 182 -18.20 -26.88 -35.34
C ARG A 182 -18.68 -28.25 -35.77
N LEU A 183 -19.87 -28.33 -36.43
CA LEU A 183 -20.38 -29.59 -36.97
C LEU A 183 -19.41 -30.25 -37.95
N ARG A 184 -18.74 -29.49 -38.85
CA ARG A 184 -17.76 -30.02 -39.80
C ARG A 184 -16.58 -30.69 -39.10
N VAL A 185 -16.10 -30.10 -38.01
CA VAL A 185 -14.87 -30.58 -37.33
C VAL A 185 -15.17 -31.59 -36.19
N THR A 186 -16.46 -31.84 -35.87
CA THR A 186 -16.87 -32.80 -34.82
C THR A 186 -17.61 -34.01 -35.35
N VAL A 187 -18.55 -33.82 -36.26
CA VAL A 187 -19.47 -34.87 -36.76
C VAL A 187 -19.30 -35.09 -38.25
N GLY A 188 -18.91 -34.07 -38.98
CA GLY A 188 -18.94 -34.02 -40.45
C GLY A 188 -20.33 -33.66 -40.97
N LEU A 189 -20.38 -32.89 -42.07
CA LEU A 189 -21.65 -32.59 -42.69
C LEU A 189 -22.14 -33.76 -43.56
N PRO A 190 -23.38 -34.20 -43.43
CA PRO A 190 -23.96 -35.26 -44.30
C PRO A 190 -23.80 -34.90 -45.77
N ARG A 191 -23.45 -35.87 -46.59
CA ARG A 191 -23.36 -35.72 -48.05
C ARG A 191 -24.45 -36.48 -48.73
N GLU A 192 -25.10 -35.83 -49.67
CA GLU A 192 -25.98 -36.52 -50.58
C GLU A 192 -25.14 -37.16 -51.72
N VAL A 193 -25.22 -38.47 -51.83
CA VAL A 193 -24.55 -39.24 -52.87
C VAL A 193 -25.61 -39.91 -53.75
N ARG A 194 -25.52 -39.70 -55.06
CA ARG A 194 -26.35 -40.43 -56.02
C ARG A 194 -25.73 -41.79 -56.29
N ASN A 195 -26.44 -42.84 -55.90
CA ASN A 195 -26.08 -44.20 -56.24
C ASN A 195 -27.26 -44.86 -56.98
N HIS A 196 -27.00 -45.26 -58.21
CA HIS A 196 -27.98 -45.87 -59.12
C HIS A 196 -29.29 -45.08 -59.21
N GLY A 197 -29.20 -43.76 -59.34
CA GLY A 197 -30.37 -42.87 -59.49
C GLY A 197 -31.12 -42.53 -58.20
N LYS A 198 -30.74 -43.12 -57.06
CA LYS A 198 -31.29 -42.78 -55.72
C LYS A 198 -30.38 -41.85 -54.98
N ILE A 199 -30.92 -40.80 -54.40
CA ILE A 199 -30.23 -39.92 -53.47
C ILE A 199 -30.13 -40.65 -52.14
N MET A 200 -28.92 -40.88 -51.67
CA MET A 200 -28.61 -41.46 -50.35
C MET A 200 -27.83 -40.47 -49.53
N THR A 201 -28.22 -40.24 -48.28
CA THR A 201 -27.46 -39.45 -47.34
C THR A 201 -26.36 -40.32 -46.70
N GLN A 202 -25.12 -39.97 -46.94
CA GLN A 202 -23.97 -40.63 -46.29
C GLN A 202 -23.47 -39.77 -45.13
N PRO A 203 -22.91 -40.38 -44.03
CA PRO A 203 -22.24 -39.65 -42.98
C PRO A 203 -21.17 -38.73 -43.57
N GLY A 204 -21.05 -37.55 -43.02
CA GLY A 204 -20.01 -36.59 -43.39
C GLY A 204 -18.62 -37.04 -42.96
N ILE A 205 -17.63 -36.56 -43.66
CA ILE A 205 -16.23 -36.73 -43.26
C ILE A 205 -15.93 -35.60 -42.26
N ILE A 206 -15.36 -35.95 -41.11
CA ILE A 206 -14.88 -34.98 -40.14
C ILE A 206 -13.66 -34.27 -40.74
N GLU A 207 -13.75 -32.96 -40.82
CA GLU A 207 -12.65 -32.11 -41.32
C GLU A 207 -11.55 -31.97 -40.27
N ASP A 208 -10.29 -31.90 -40.68
CA ASP A 208 -9.19 -31.57 -39.78
C ASP A 208 -9.38 -30.17 -39.20
N PHE A 209 -9.21 -30.01 -37.90
CA PHE A 209 -9.48 -28.76 -37.22
C PHE A 209 -8.57 -27.63 -37.69
N ASN A 210 -7.28 -27.91 -37.93
CA ASN A 210 -6.31 -26.89 -38.31
C ASN A 210 -6.50 -26.49 -39.80
N GLU A 211 -6.91 -27.43 -40.66
CA GLU A 211 -7.32 -27.10 -42.03
C GLU A 211 -8.61 -26.27 -42.03
N ALA A 212 -9.58 -26.62 -41.19
CA ALA A 212 -10.81 -25.84 -41.05
C ALA A 212 -10.50 -24.42 -40.50
N ALA A 213 -9.54 -24.28 -39.58
CA ALA A 213 -9.08 -22.99 -39.10
C ALA A 213 -8.47 -22.13 -40.21
N LEU A 214 -7.64 -22.72 -41.06
CA LEU A 214 -7.08 -22.03 -42.21
C LEU A 214 -8.14 -21.54 -43.20
N LEU A 215 -9.20 -22.35 -43.40
CA LEU A 215 -10.23 -22.08 -44.40
C LEU A 215 -11.31 -21.12 -43.87
N TYR A 216 -11.76 -21.29 -42.64
CA TYR A 216 -12.99 -20.68 -42.14
C TYR A 216 -12.78 -19.64 -41.04
N SER A 217 -11.63 -19.64 -40.36
CA SER A 217 -11.37 -18.66 -39.29
C SER A 217 -11.22 -17.26 -39.88
N GLU A 218 -11.89 -16.31 -39.24
CA GLU A 218 -11.79 -14.89 -39.57
C GLU A 218 -10.67 -14.18 -38.79
N GLU A 219 -9.97 -14.90 -37.92
CA GLU A 219 -8.79 -14.34 -37.28
C GLU A 219 -7.61 -14.28 -38.26
N PRO A 220 -6.99 -13.10 -38.45
CA PRO A 220 -5.92 -12.93 -39.43
C PRO A 220 -4.71 -13.86 -39.22
N SER A 221 -4.38 -14.16 -37.98
CA SER A 221 -3.25 -15.04 -37.62
C SER A 221 -3.47 -16.49 -38.10
N ALA A 222 -4.72 -16.94 -38.18
CA ALA A 222 -5.06 -18.31 -38.60
C ALA A 222 -4.55 -18.69 -39.99
N LYS A 223 -4.36 -17.71 -40.87
CA LYS A 223 -3.76 -17.93 -42.22
C LYS A 223 -2.32 -18.42 -42.15
N HIS A 224 -1.60 -18.17 -41.08
CA HIS A 224 -0.22 -18.57 -40.88
C HIS A 224 -0.06 -19.65 -39.82
N THR A 225 -0.85 -19.57 -38.76
CA THR A 225 -0.78 -20.51 -37.60
C THR A 225 -1.69 -21.71 -37.77
N ARG A 226 -2.64 -21.69 -38.73
CA ARG A 226 -3.70 -22.70 -38.88
C ARG A 226 -4.52 -22.83 -37.59
N GLY A 227 -4.75 -21.70 -36.90
CA GLY A 227 -5.45 -21.61 -35.65
C GLY A 227 -4.68 -22.02 -34.39
N GLU A 228 -3.43 -22.44 -34.51
CA GLU A 228 -2.62 -22.81 -33.34
C GLU A 228 -2.33 -21.62 -32.47
N LEU A 229 -2.65 -21.75 -31.16
CA LEU A 229 -2.39 -20.77 -30.12
C LEU A 229 -1.21 -21.15 -29.21
N GLY A 230 -0.76 -22.41 -29.30
CA GLY A 230 0.25 -22.96 -28.42
C GLY A 230 -0.30 -23.21 -27.00
N TRP A 231 0.54 -23.02 -25.97
CA TRP A 231 0.21 -23.30 -24.59
C TRP A 231 -0.52 -22.13 -23.94
N ILE A 232 -1.74 -22.40 -23.48
CA ILE A 232 -2.65 -21.46 -22.83
C ILE A 232 -2.47 -21.56 -21.32
N GLN A 233 -2.35 -20.40 -20.69
CA GLN A 233 -2.33 -20.22 -19.25
C GLN A 233 -3.38 -19.19 -18.82
N PRO A 234 -3.86 -19.19 -17.58
CA PRO A 234 -4.76 -18.18 -17.05
C PRO A 234 -4.24 -16.75 -17.27
N PHE A 235 -5.17 -15.83 -17.42
CA PHE A 235 -4.93 -14.39 -17.60
C PHE A 235 -4.25 -13.96 -18.92
N ARG A 236 -4.03 -14.88 -19.84
CA ARG A 236 -3.48 -14.55 -21.18
C ARG A 236 -4.56 -14.25 -22.22
N TYR A 237 -5.72 -14.83 -22.04
CA TYR A 237 -6.91 -14.66 -22.89
C TYR A 237 -8.06 -14.14 -22.03
N VAL A 238 -9.12 -13.65 -22.69
CA VAL A 238 -10.35 -13.27 -21.99
C VAL A 238 -10.92 -14.48 -21.23
N TYR A 239 -11.54 -14.25 -20.09
CA TYR A 239 -11.96 -15.33 -19.20
C TYR A 239 -12.88 -16.35 -19.86
N SER A 240 -13.82 -15.90 -20.72
CA SER A 240 -14.71 -16.81 -21.46
C SER A 240 -13.96 -17.78 -22.37
N PHE A 241 -12.84 -17.36 -22.95
CA PHE A 241 -11.97 -18.22 -23.76
C PHE A 241 -11.20 -19.21 -22.88
N GLU A 242 -10.57 -18.70 -21.83
CA GLU A 242 -9.85 -19.53 -20.85
C GLU A 242 -10.77 -20.60 -20.26
N ASP A 243 -11.98 -20.20 -19.84
CA ASP A 243 -12.94 -21.11 -19.22
C ASP A 243 -13.36 -22.23 -20.16
N ALA A 244 -13.68 -21.90 -21.41
CA ALA A 244 -14.01 -22.90 -22.43
C ALA A 244 -12.86 -23.90 -22.64
N VAL A 245 -11.61 -23.42 -22.69
CA VAL A 245 -10.43 -24.30 -22.87
C VAL A 245 -10.24 -25.24 -21.68
N TYR A 246 -10.42 -24.74 -20.45
CA TYR A 246 -10.15 -25.54 -19.24
C TYR A 246 -11.32 -26.43 -18.80
N THR A 247 -12.54 -26.18 -19.28
CA THR A 247 -13.72 -27.02 -18.98
C THR A 247 -13.93 -28.13 -20.01
N THR A 248 -13.31 -28.02 -21.21
CA THR A 248 -13.42 -29.04 -22.27
C THR A 248 -12.39 -30.15 -22.07
N PRO A 249 -12.74 -31.45 -22.22
CA PRO A 249 -11.79 -32.53 -22.14
C PRO A 249 -10.68 -32.46 -23.21
N ILE A 250 -9.54 -33.06 -22.90
CA ILE A 250 -8.41 -33.16 -23.84
C ILE A 250 -8.83 -34.02 -25.04
N GLY A 251 -8.47 -33.56 -26.24
CA GLY A 251 -8.83 -34.20 -27.52
C GLY A 251 -10.15 -33.70 -28.11
N GLU A 252 -11.00 -33.03 -27.34
CA GLU A 252 -12.31 -32.57 -27.76
C GLU A 252 -12.30 -31.12 -28.27
N VAL A 253 -13.37 -30.75 -28.98
CA VAL A 253 -13.68 -29.39 -29.42
C VAL A 253 -14.72 -28.80 -28.49
N THR A 254 -14.50 -27.55 -28.04
CA THR A 254 -15.40 -26.83 -27.15
C THR A 254 -16.80 -26.71 -27.73
N GLU A 255 -17.79 -26.48 -26.88
CA GLU A 255 -19.03 -25.85 -27.33
C GLU A 255 -18.72 -24.45 -27.90
N VAL A 256 -19.67 -23.94 -28.71
CA VAL A 256 -19.54 -22.56 -29.21
C VAL A 256 -19.67 -21.60 -28.04
N PHE A 257 -18.69 -20.76 -27.86
CA PHE A 257 -18.70 -19.73 -26.83
C PHE A 257 -18.48 -18.34 -27.42
N ARG A 258 -18.90 -17.32 -26.70
CA ARG A 258 -18.77 -15.91 -27.10
C ARG A 258 -17.71 -15.17 -26.28
N SER A 259 -16.98 -14.33 -26.98
CA SER A 259 -16.10 -13.34 -26.37
C SER A 259 -16.47 -11.93 -26.86
N PRO A 260 -15.85 -10.85 -26.36
CA PRO A 260 -16.02 -9.52 -26.93
C PRO A 260 -15.65 -9.39 -28.42
N TYR A 261 -14.89 -10.34 -28.96
CA TYR A 261 -14.41 -10.34 -30.35
C TYR A 261 -15.29 -11.14 -31.31
N GLY A 262 -16.17 -12.00 -30.81
CA GLY A 262 -17.04 -12.83 -31.64
C GLY A 262 -17.32 -14.20 -31.04
N PHE A 263 -17.66 -15.15 -31.91
CA PHE A 263 -17.88 -16.54 -31.56
C PHE A 263 -16.67 -17.40 -31.85
N HIS A 264 -16.40 -18.35 -30.97
CA HIS A 264 -15.22 -19.19 -31.00
C HIS A 264 -15.56 -20.66 -30.77
N ILE A 265 -14.75 -21.53 -31.32
CA ILE A 265 -14.55 -22.92 -30.90
C ILE A 265 -13.05 -23.17 -30.75
N ALA A 266 -12.66 -24.01 -29.83
CA ALA A 266 -11.28 -24.40 -29.60
C ALA A 266 -11.15 -25.93 -29.54
N LYS A 267 -10.07 -26.50 -30.11
CA LYS A 267 -9.71 -27.90 -29.95
C LYS A 267 -8.61 -28.00 -28.90
N ILE A 268 -8.85 -28.78 -27.87
CA ILE A 268 -7.87 -29.01 -26.80
C ILE A 268 -6.97 -30.17 -27.23
N GLN A 269 -5.69 -29.91 -27.34
CA GLN A 269 -4.73 -30.88 -27.88
C GLN A 269 -4.04 -31.68 -26.78
N GLU A 270 -3.46 -30.97 -25.84
CA GLU A 270 -2.59 -31.50 -24.79
C GLU A 270 -2.72 -30.75 -23.49
N GLU A 271 -2.36 -31.39 -22.39
CA GLU A 271 -2.15 -30.78 -21.08
C GLU A 271 -0.78 -31.22 -20.54
N ARG A 272 -0.10 -30.34 -19.82
CA ARG A 272 1.16 -30.66 -19.16
C ARG A 272 1.23 -30.05 -17.78
N ASP A 273 2.18 -30.54 -16.97
CA ASP A 273 2.52 -29.88 -15.71
C ASP A 273 3.22 -28.55 -15.96
N PHE A 274 2.97 -27.59 -15.09
CA PHE A 274 3.71 -26.33 -15.09
C PHE A 274 5.15 -26.57 -14.69
N GLU A 275 6.07 -26.02 -15.45
CA GLU A 275 7.50 -26.14 -15.22
C GLU A 275 8.17 -24.79 -15.42
N GLU A 276 9.07 -24.45 -14.53
CA GLU A 276 10.02 -23.34 -14.66
C GLU A 276 11.45 -23.87 -14.58
N VAL A 277 12.33 -23.23 -15.31
CA VAL A 277 13.76 -23.50 -15.28
C VAL A 277 14.54 -22.27 -14.88
N LYS A 278 15.60 -22.47 -14.11
CA LYS A 278 16.61 -21.45 -13.85
C LYS A 278 17.82 -21.77 -14.74
N ALA A 279 18.15 -20.86 -15.66
CA ALA A 279 19.21 -21.11 -16.63
C ALA A 279 20.10 -19.90 -16.82
N SER A 280 21.28 -20.16 -17.38
CA SER A 280 22.17 -19.15 -17.96
C SER A 280 22.41 -19.46 -19.43
N HIS A 281 22.75 -18.44 -20.23
CA HIS A 281 23.10 -18.63 -21.60
C HIS A 281 24.32 -17.81 -22.06
N ILE A 282 24.92 -18.27 -23.14
CA ILE A 282 25.89 -17.52 -23.96
C ILE A 282 25.30 -17.44 -25.34
N MET A 283 25.29 -16.25 -25.95
CA MET A 283 24.74 -16.03 -27.29
C MET A 283 25.77 -15.33 -28.19
N LYS A 284 25.90 -15.79 -29.44
CA LYS A 284 26.54 -15.07 -30.53
C LYS A 284 25.47 -14.62 -31.51
N MET A 285 25.32 -13.31 -31.62
CA MET A 285 24.32 -12.72 -32.50
C MET A 285 24.70 -12.90 -33.97
N THR A 286 23.77 -13.40 -34.77
CA THR A 286 23.95 -13.55 -36.20
C THR A 286 22.80 -12.90 -36.96
N PRO A 287 23.08 -12.07 -38.00
CA PRO A 287 22.03 -11.55 -38.85
C PRO A 287 21.32 -12.68 -39.59
N MET A 288 20.00 -12.58 -39.75
CA MET A 288 19.21 -13.56 -40.46
C MET A 288 19.67 -13.64 -41.94
N GLY A 289 20.00 -14.84 -42.41
CA GLY A 289 20.43 -15.08 -43.81
C GLY A 289 21.93 -14.88 -44.08
N ASP A 290 22.73 -14.45 -43.11
CA ASP A 290 24.19 -14.34 -43.26
C ASP A 290 24.87 -15.67 -42.91
N ILE A 291 24.99 -16.53 -43.93
CA ILE A 291 25.52 -17.89 -43.80
C ILE A 291 26.98 -17.88 -43.30
N GLN A 292 27.78 -16.90 -43.74
CA GLN A 292 29.20 -16.83 -43.34
C GLN A 292 29.32 -16.47 -41.84
N LYS A 293 28.63 -15.45 -41.37
CA LYS A 293 28.61 -15.11 -39.94
C LYS A 293 28.01 -16.19 -39.05
N MET A 294 27.02 -16.93 -39.57
CA MET A 294 26.51 -18.10 -38.87
C MET A 294 27.56 -19.18 -38.69
N ALA A 295 28.32 -19.49 -39.75
CA ALA A 295 29.38 -20.50 -39.68
C ALA A 295 30.52 -20.06 -38.70
N GLU A 296 30.93 -18.80 -38.77
CA GLU A 296 31.91 -18.22 -37.83
C GLU A 296 31.43 -18.28 -36.37
N ALA A 297 30.17 -17.90 -36.11
CA ALA A 297 29.56 -17.98 -34.81
C ALA A 297 29.45 -19.43 -34.30
N GLN A 298 29.12 -20.39 -35.19
CA GLN A 298 29.06 -21.81 -34.84
C GLN A 298 30.43 -22.33 -34.37
N ILE A 299 31.50 -22.06 -35.11
CA ILE A 299 32.87 -22.47 -34.77
C ILE A 299 33.29 -21.86 -33.40
N MET A 300 32.96 -20.58 -33.20
CA MET A 300 33.25 -19.91 -31.92
C MET A 300 32.47 -20.54 -30.76
N MET A 301 31.18 -20.80 -30.95
CA MET A 301 30.33 -21.39 -29.92
C MET A 301 30.70 -22.85 -29.63
N ASP A 302 31.13 -23.63 -30.65
CA ASP A 302 31.69 -24.98 -30.45
C ASP A 302 32.94 -24.92 -29.55
N SER A 303 33.82 -23.95 -29.79
CA SER A 303 35.02 -23.75 -28.96
C SER A 303 34.66 -23.36 -27.51
N ILE A 304 33.70 -22.45 -27.33
CA ILE A 304 33.20 -22.05 -26.00
C ILE A 304 32.54 -23.23 -25.28
N TYR A 305 31.76 -24.03 -25.99
CA TYR A 305 31.14 -25.26 -25.47
C TYR A 305 32.19 -26.22 -24.92
N LEU A 306 33.23 -26.51 -25.73
CA LEU A 306 34.31 -27.39 -25.30
C LEU A 306 35.06 -26.88 -24.06
N LEU A 307 35.22 -25.58 -23.89
CA LEU A 307 35.78 -24.98 -22.66
C LEU A 307 34.82 -25.12 -21.48
N ALA A 308 33.52 -24.92 -21.72
CA ALA A 308 32.49 -24.97 -20.66
C ALA A 308 32.30 -26.39 -20.09
N ILE A 309 32.38 -27.45 -20.95
CA ILE A 309 32.21 -28.84 -20.48
C ILE A 309 33.47 -29.46 -19.87
N ARG A 310 34.65 -28.86 -20.06
CA ARG A 310 35.94 -29.35 -19.52
C ARG A 310 36.16 -28.97 -18.07
N ASP A 311 35.23 -28.23 -17.48
CA ASP A 311 35.27 -27.76 -16.07
C ASP A 311 36.52 -26.91 -15.70
N THR A 312 37.23 -26.41 -16.71
CA THR A 312 38.43 -25.60 -16.56
C THR A 312 38.14 -24.11 -16.43
N THR A 313 36.94 -23.67 -16.88
CA THR A 313 36.53 -22.28 -16.85
C THR A 313 35.05 -22.21 -16.49
N ASP A 314 34.73 -21.42 -15.48
CA ASP A 314 33.34 -21.21 -15.02
C ASP A 314 32.48 -20.62 -16.15
N PHE A 315 31.27 -21.16 -16.33
CA PHE A 315 30.32 -20.73 -17.36
C PHE A 315 30.02 -19.22 -17.28
N ALA A 316 29.93 -18.65 -16.07
CA ALA A 316 29.67 -17.23 -15.88
C ALA A 316 30.84 -16.37 -16.40
N THR A 317 32.07 -16.83 -16.25
CA THR A 317 33.27 -16.17 -16.79
C THR A 317 33.25 -16.23 -18.31
N LEU A 318 32.93 -17.37 -18.90
CA LEU A 318 32.79 -17.51 -20.38
C LEU A 318 31.68 -16.61 -20.92
N ALA A 319 30.54 -16.52 -20.22
CA ALA A 319 29.42 -15.65 -20.59
C ALA A 319 29.81 -14.16 -20.57
N LYS A 320 30.51 -13.72 -19.54
CA LYS A 320 30.98 -12.33 -19.43
C LYS A 320 31.95 -11.96 -20.55
N ALA A 321 32.85 -12.89 -20.91
CA ALA A 321 33.86 -12.64 -21.91
C ALA A 321 33.31 -12.71 -23.34
N ASN A 322 32.36 -13.61 -23.61
CA ASN A 322 32.02 -14.00 -24.97
C ASN A 322 30.60 -13.70 -25.43
N SER A 323 29.63 -13.52 -24.49
CA SER A 323 28.23 -13.32 -24.87
C SER A 323 27.98 -11.95 -25.50
N ASP A 324 27.21 -11.93 -26.57
CA ASP A 324 26.73 -10.69 -27.20
C ASP A 324 25.46 -10.16 -26.55
N ASP A 325 24.73 -10.98 -25.79
CA ASP A 325 23.69 -10.49 -24.88
C ASP A 325 24.32 -9.83 -23.66
N LYS A 326 24.61 -8.53 -23.79
CA LYS A 326 25.25 -7.75 -22.72
C LYS A 326 24.42 -7.66 -21.45
N GLY A 327 23.09 -7.76 -21.56
CA GLY A 327 22.18 -7.71 -20.43
C GLY A 327 22.36 -8.88 -19.45
N SER A 328 22.47 -10.10 -19.96
CA SER A 328 22.74 -11.30 -19.14
C SER A 328 24.23 -11.52 -18.93
N ALA A 329 25.10 -11.21 -19.90
CA ALA A 329 26.55 -11.42 -19.81
C ALA A 329 27.16 -10.81 -18.53
N MET A 330 26.79 -9.57 -18.17
CA MET A 330 27.26 -8.91 -16.95
C MET A 330 26.93 -9.69 -15.66
N ARG A 331 25.86 -10.47 -15.69
CA ARG A 331 25.45 -11.37 -14.61
C ARG A 331 25.88 -12.83 -14.81
N GLY A 332 26.90 -13.07 -15.66
CA GLY A 332 27.37 -14.42 -15.96
C GLY A 332 26.43 -15.23 -16.85
N GLY A 333 25.65 -14.56 -17.68
CA GLY A 333 24.65 -15.18 -18.56
C GLY A 333 23.32 -15.51 -17.87
N GLU A 334 23.13 -15.16 -16.59
CA GLU A 334 21.93 -15.54 -15.84
C GLU A 334 20.65 -14.91 -16.41
N LEU A 335 19.67 -15.78 -16.69
CA LEU A 335 18.31 -15.43 -17.14
C LEU A 335 17.30 -15.43 -15.98
N GLY A 336 17.67 -16.02 -14.83
CA GLY A 336 16.75 -16.24 -13.71
C GLY A 336 15.81 -17.43 -13.94
N TRP A 337 14.68 -17.43 -13.20
CA TRP A 337 13.61 -18.41 -13.40
C TRP A 337 12.68 -17.94 -14.52
N PHE A 338 12.36 -18.84 -15.45
CA PHE A 338 11.37 -18.59 -16.50
C PHE A 338 10.60 -19.87 -16.84
N GLY A 339 9.31 -19.67 -17.14
CA GLY A 339 8.42 -20.71 -17.63
C GLY A 339 8.39 -20.76 -19.16
N ARG A 340 7.76 -21.78 -19.71
CA ARG A 340 7.56 -21.91 -21.15
C ARG A 340 6.67 -20.79 -21.70
N GLY A 341 7.01 -20.27 -22.87
CA GLY A 341 6.40 -19.12 -23.52
C GLY A 341 7.09 -17.77 -23.19
N ALA A 342 8.13 -17.80 -22.37
CA ALA A 342 8.93 -16.61 -22.03
C ALA A 342 10.07 -16.37 -23.05
N MET A 343 10.58 -17.45 -23.66
CA MET A 343 11.67 -17.42 -24.62
C MET A 343 11.20 -17.93 -25.99
N VAL A 344 12.07 -17.83 -27.01
CA VAL A 344 11.76 -18.42 -28.32
C VAL A 344 11.77 -19.93 -28.24
N GLN A 345 10.85 -20.59 -28.97
CA GLN A 345 10.61 -22.01 -28.85
C GLN A 345 11.88 -22.88 -28.98
N PRO A 346 12.81 -22.69 -29.96
CA PRO A 346 14.02 -23.51 -30.02
C PRO A 346 14.91 -23.40 -28.77
N PHE A 347 14.93 -22.21 -28.13
CA PHE A 347 15.65 -22.01 -26.86
C PHE A 347 15.00 -22.78 -25.72
N GLU A 348 13.65 -22.70 -25.63
CA GLU A 348 12.89 -23.42 -24.60
C GLU A 348 13.03 -24.92 -24.75
N ASP A 349 12.82 -25.46 -25.94
CA ASP A 349 12.84 -26.90 -26.19
C ASP A 349 14.18 -27.54 -25.76
N ILE A 350 15.27 -26.85 -26.07
CA ILE A 350 16.60 -27.30 -25.67
C ILE A 350 16.80 -27.15 -24.17
N THR A 351 16.54 -25.95 -23.63
CA THR A 351 16.87 -25.66 -22.21
C THR A 351 16.03 -26.48 -21.25
N PHE A 352 14.73 -26.68 -21.53
CA PHE A 352 13.86 -27.51 -20.71
C PHE A 352 14.18 -29.01 -20.84
N GLY A 353 14.85 -29.45 -21.92
CA GLY A 353 15.30 -30.82 -22.12
C GLY A 353 16.57 -31.19 -21.35
N LEU A 354 17.33 -30.18 -20.85
CA LEU A 354 18.58 -30.43 -20.13
C LEU A 354 18.34 -31.02 -18.73
N GLU A 355 19.31 -31.80 -18.28
CA GLU A 355 19.39 -32.20 -16.88
C GLU A 355 20.03 -31.10 -16.00
N LYS A 356 19.85 -31.17 -14.68
CA LYS A 356 20.42 -30.18 -13.75
C LYS A 356 21.95 -30.11 -13.89
N ASN A 357 22.47 -28.91 -14.08
CA ASN A 357 23.87 -28.55 -14.35
C ASN A 357 24.38 -28.95 -15.74
N GLU A 358 23.55 -29.51 -16.60
CA GLU A 358 23.90 -29.81 -17.97
C GLU A 358 24.05 -28.54 -18.82
N ILE A 359 24.96 -28.61 -19.78
CA ILE A 359 25.22 -27.56 -20.76
C ILE A 359 24.83 -28.07 -22.14
N SER A 360 23.97 -27.34 -22.85
CA SER A 360 23.54 -27.71 -24.18
C SER A 360 24.69 -27.63 -25.18
N LYS A 361 24.64 -28.44 -26.24
CA LYS A 361 25.41 -28.15 -27.46
C LYS A 361 24.98 -26.80 -28.04
N PRO A 362 25.84 -26.15 -28.84
CA PRO A 362 25.41 -24.95 -29.58
C PRO A 362 24.20 -25.23 -30.46
N PHE A 363 23.20 -24.32 -30.39
CA PHE A 363 21.95 -24.41 -31.13
C PHE A 363 21.52 -23.05 -31.68
N GLN A 364 20.76 -23.06 -32.75
CA GLN A 364 20.34 -21.86 -33.45
C GLN A 364 18.96 -21.39 -33.05
N THR A 365 18.80 -20.07 -32.92
CA THR A 365 17.51 -19.38 -32.88
C THR A 365 17.49 -18.22 -33.88
N ARG A 366 16.38 -17.51 -33.98
CA ARG A 366 16.30 -16.30 -34.83
C ARG A 366 17.24 -15.16 -34.38
N PHE A 367 17.82 -15.24 -33.20
CA PHE A 367 18.74 -14.24 -32.66
C PHE A 367 20.21 -14.59 -32.86
N GLY A 368 20.53 -15.83 -33.15
CA GLY A 368 21.89 -16.30 -33.31
C GLY A 368 22.12 -17.70 -32.78
N ILE A 369 23.37 -18.01 -32.44
CA ILE A 369 23.79 -19.30 -31.88
C ILE A 369 23.88 -19.16 -30.36
N HIS A 370 23.30 -20.12 -29.65
CA HIS A 370 23.25 -20.16 -28.20
C HIS A 370 23.89 -21.41 -27.61
N ILE A 371 24.37 -21.29 -26.37
CA ILE A 371 24.62 -22.38 -25.44
C ILE A 371 23.85 -22.06 -24.19
N SER A 372 23.09 -23.01 -23.63
CA SER A 372 22.32 -22.88 -22.40
C SER A 372 22.89 -23.81 -21.33
N LYS A 373 22.94 -23.35 -20.09
CA LYS A 373 23.24 -24.16 -18.90
C LYS A 373 22.03 -24.15 -17.97
N LEU A 374 21.52 -25.33 -17.65
CA LEU A 374 20.44 -25.48 -16.69
C LEU A 374 20.98 -25.52 -15.26
N HIS A 375 20.48 -24.64 -14.40
CA HIS A 375 20.85 -24.63 -12.99
C HIS A 375 19.87 -25.43 -12.13
N ASP A 376 18.57 -25.28 -12.40
CA ASP A 376 17.54 -25.96 -11.63
C ASP A 376 16.20 -25.98 -12.39
N LYS A 377 15.32 -26.91 -11.97
CA LYS A 377 13.92 -27.02 -12.44
C LYS A 377 12.99 -27.00 -11.25
N ARG A 378 11.81 -26.43 -11.42
CA ARG A 378 10.76 -26.49 -10.42
C ARG A 378 9.37 -26.52 -11.05
N GLY A 379 8.43 -27.15 -10.40
CA GLY A 379 7.01 -27.02 -10.68
C GLY A 379 6.42 -25.71 -10.15
N ILE A 380 5.09 -25.62 -10.16
CA ILE A 380 4.37 -24.47 -9.59
C ILE A 380 4.69 -24.31 -8.10
N GLN A 381 4.89 -23.07 -7.68
CA GLN A 381 5.09 -22.76 -6.26
C GLN A 381 3.80 -22.99 -5.47
N PRO A 382 3.88 -23.29 -4.13
CA PRO A 382 2.69 -23.43 -3.30
C PRO A 382 1.77 -22.22 -3.39
N LEU A 383 0.44 -22.46 -3.33
CA LEU A 383 -0.58 -21.42 -3.43
C LEU A 383 -0.34 -20.25 -2.48
N ASP A 384 0.05 -20.52 -1.23
CA ASP A 384 0.30 -19.47 -0.23
C ASP A 384 1.34 -18.45 -0.71
N SER A 385 2.38 -18.91 -1.41
CA SER A 385 3.42 -18.04 -1.98
C SER A 385 2.91 -17.24 -3.17
N MET A 386 1.97 -17.77 -3.94
CA MET A 386 1.45 -17.17 -5.18
C MET A 386 0.12 -16.43 -4.98
N ARG A 387 -0.59 -16.68 -3.85
CA ARG A 387 -1.95 -16.17 -3.59
C ARG A 387 -2.07 -14.68 -3.83
N GLY A 388 -1.16 -13.88 -3.29
CA GLY A 388 -1.20 -12.42 -3.45
C GLY A 388 -1.00 -11.96 -4.90
N GLN A 389 -0.22 -12.68 -5.69
CA GLN A 389 -0.03 -12.38 -7.11
C GLN A 389 -1.27 -12.75 -7.92
N ILE A 390 -1.80 -13.96 -7.71
CA ILE A 390 -3.00 -14.46 -8.40
C ILE A 390 -4.21 -13.59 -8.05
N LEU A 391 -4.39 -13.23 -6.78
CA LEU A 391 -5.48 -12.36 -6.34
C LEU A 391 -5.45 -11.00 -7.06
N ARG A 392 -4.30 -10.38 -7.20
CA ARG A 392 -4.18 -9.12 -7.95
C ARG A 392 -4.56 -9.27 -9.43
N GLN A 393 -4.29 -10.42 -10.04
CA GLN A 393 -4.70 -10.70 -11.42
C GLN A 393 -6.21 -10.94 -11.49
N VAL A 394 -6.77 -11.74 -10.59
CA VAL A 394 -8.22 -11.98 -10.47
C VAL A 394 -8.98 -10.66 -10.34
N GLN A 395 -8.51 -9.76 -9.47
CA GLN A 395 -9.14 -8.46 -9.22
C GLN A 395 -9.16 -7.51 -10.43
N ARG A 396 -8.28 -7.72 -11.41
CA ARG A 396 -8.20 -6.91 -12.64
C ARG A 396 -8.84 -7.58 -13.86
N ASP A 397 -9.31 -8.80 -13.69
CA ASP A 397 -9.82 -9.63 -14.76
C ASP A 397 -11.35 -9.66 -14.75
N GLN A 398 -11.95 -9.94 -15.90
CA GLN A 398 -13.41 -10.05 -16.07
C GLN A 398 -14.05 -11.11 -15.17
N ARG A 399 -13.30 -12.10 -14.68
CA ARG A 399 -13.81 -13.11 -13.75
C ARG A 399 -14.30 -12.53 -12.43
N MET A 400 -13.90 -11.32 -12.07
CA MET A 400 -14.48 -10.62 -10.91
C MET A 400 -15.97 -10.39 -11.02
N LEU A 401 -16.54 -10.30 -12.23
CA LEU A 401 -17.99 -10.24 -12.44
C LEU A 401 -18.73 -11.45 -11.83
N ILE A 402 -18.08 -12.62 -11.76
CA ILE A 402 -18.64 -13.82 -11.14
C ILE A 402 -18.79 -13.61 -9.62
N ALA A 403 -17.74 -13.11 -8.97
CA ALA A 403 -17.76 -12.81 -7.54
C ALA A 403 -18.75 -11.68 -7.23
N GLU A 404 -18.82 -10.68 -8.10
CA GLU A 404 -19.76 -9.56 -8.00
C GLU A 404 -21.22 -10.03 -8.14
N THR A 405 -21.52 -10.84 -9.16
CA THR A 405 -22.84 -11.45 -9.33
C THR A 405 -23.21 -12.34 -8.15
N SER A 406 -22.25 -13.13 -7.65
CA SER A 406 -22.45 -13.96 -6.46
C SER A 406 -22.79 -13.11 -5.23
N PHE A 407 -22.07 -12.02 -5.00
CA PHE A 407 -22.35 -11.07 -3.92
C PHE A 407 -23.76 -10.50 -4.02
N ILE A 408 -24.15 -10.00 -5.20
CA ILE A 408 -25.47 -9.43 -5.45
C ILE A 408 -26.58 -10.46 -5.17
N ASN A 409 -26.44 -11.68 -5.70
CA ASN A 409 -27.44 -12.73 -5.51
C ASN A 409 -27.56 -13.16 -4.04
N LYS A 410 -26.45 -13.28 -3.32
CA LYS A 410 -26.45 -13.58 -1.89
C LYS A 410 -27.11 -12.47 -1.08
N THR A 411 -26.79 -11.21 -1.38
CA THR A 411 -27.40 -10.04 -0.73
C THR A 411 -28.91 -9.99 -0.97
N ARG A 412 -29.36 -10.23 -2.22
CA ARG A 412 -30.80 -10.30 -2.53
C ARG A 412 -31.50 -11.36 -1.71
N ALA A 413 -30.92 -12.55 -1.63
CA ALA A 413 -31.49 -13.66 -0.88
C ALA A 413 -31.53 -13.40 0.63
N GLU A 414 -30.45 -12.85 1.18
CA GLU A 414 -30.29 -12.56 2.61
C GLU A 414 -31.31 -11.55 3.11
N TYR A 415 -31.49 -10.45 2.35
CA TYR A 415 -32.39 -9.36 2.72
C TYR A 415 -33.75 -9.42 2.04
N ASN A 416 -34.02 -10.51 1.32
CA ASN A 416 -35.28 -10.71 0.57
C ASN A 416 -35.63 -9.53 -0.36
N LEU A 417 -34.61 -9.02 -1.09
CA LEU A 417 -34.76 -7.85 -1.96
C LEU A 417 -35.46 -8.21 -3.29
N PRO A 418 -36.26 -7.28 -3.88
CA PRO A 418 -36.91 -7.47 -5.16
C PRO A 418 -35.94 -7.81 -6.30
N LYS A 419 -36.34 -8.67 -7.23
CA LYS A 419 -35.53 -9.02 -8.41
C LYS A 419 -35.30 -7.84 -9.35
N GLU A 420 -36.25 -6.93 -9.37
CA GLU A 420 -36.26 -5.71 -10.22
C GLU A 420 -35.35 -4.60 -9.69
N MET A 421 -34.92 -4.69 -8.44
CA MET A 421 -33.95 -3.74 -7.86
C MET A 421 -32.64 -3.81 -8.64
N SER A 422 -32.05 -2.66 -9.00
CA SER A 422 -30.79 -2.65 -9.72
C SER A 422 -29.65 -3.20 -8.87
N ASP A 423 -28.61 -3.73 -9.50
CA ASP A 423 -27.41 -4.22 -8.78
C ASP A 423 -26.71 -3.12 -7.99
N ALA A 424 -26.76 -1.89 -8.48
CA ALA A 424 -26.24 -0.72 -7.78
C ALA A 424 -27.02 -0.43 -6.49
N ASP A 425 -28.36 -0.53 -6.54
CA ASP A 425 -29.21 -0.32 -5.36
C ASP A 425 -29.05 -1.45 -4.34
N VAL A 426 -28.84 -2.69 -4.81
CA VAL A 426 -28.54 -3.82 -3.92
C VAL A 426 -27.22 -3.61 -3.18
N LYS A 427 -26.20 -3.13 -3.87
CA LYS A 427 -24.91 -2.78 -3.24
C LYS A 427 -25.06 -1.63 -2.25
N ALA A 428 -25.82 -0.59 -2.60
CA ALA A 428 -26.08 0.54 -1.72
C ALA A 428 -26.86 0.10 -0.46
N TYR A 429 -27.83 -0.82 -0.63
CA TYR A 429 -28.55 -1.41 0.49
C TYR A 429 -27.62 -2.20 1.41
N ALA A 430 -26.78 -3.07 0.83
CA ALA A 430 -25.77 -3.80 1.60
C ALA A 430 -24.84 -2.85 2.37
N ASP A 431 -24.33 -1.81 1.71
CA ASP A 431 -23.43 -0.82 2.31
C ASP A 431 -24.07 -0.11 3.51
N ALA A 432 -25.36 0.21 3.42
CA ALA A 432 -26.08 0.87 4.51
C ALA A 432 -26.27 -0.02 5.76
N HIS A 433 -26.17 -1.36 5.62
CA HIS A 433 -26.38 -2.32 6.72
C HIS A 433 -25.10 -3.05 7.15
N LEU A 434 -23.92 -2.59 6.69
CA LEU A 434 -22.65 -3.27 7.00
C LEU A 434 -22.33 -3.29 8.48
N GLU A 435 -22.50 -2.17 9.17
CA GLU A 435 -22.18 -2.04 10.60
C GLU A 435 -23.14 -2.84 11.48
N GLU A 436 -24.36 -3.13 11.01
CA GLU A 436 -25.31 -4.01 11.69
C GLU A 436 -24.84 -5.47 11.58
N LYS A 437 -24.35 -5.84 10.40
CA LYS A 437 -23.93 -7.21 10.07
C LYS A 437 -22.54 -7.57 10.60
N TYR A 438 -21.60 -6.64 10.54
CA TYR A 438 -20.18 -6.88 10.86
C TYR A 438 -19.73 -6.09 12.08
N THR A 439 -19.67 -6.76 13.23
CA THR A 439 -19.27 -6.15 14.51
C THR A 439 -17.87 -5.55 14.47
N ASP A 440 -16.92 -6.19 13.79
CA ASP A 440 -15.56 -5.69 13.62
C ASP A 440 -15.52 -4.37 12.81
N LEU A 441 -16.34 -4.26 11.77
CA LEU A 441 -16.48 -3.01 11.02
C LEU A 441 -17.16 -1.93 11.86
N ARG A 442 -18.25 -2.26 12.56
CA ARG A 442 -18.92 -1.34 13.49
C ARG A 442 -17.93 -0.77 14.51
N ASN A 443 -17.14 -1.63 15.14
CA ASN A 443 -16.17 -1.20 16.15
C ASN A 443 -15.06 -0.34 15.53
N LEU A 444 -14.62 -0.66 14.31
CA LEU A 444 -13.65 0.16 13.58
C LEU A 444 -14.22 1.54 13.21
N VAL A 445 -15.46 1.61 12.73
CA VAL A 445 -16.12 2.88 12.40
C VAL A 445 -16.35 3.72 13.66
N ASN A 446 -16.75 3.09 14.77
CA ASN A 446 -16.87 3.75 16.07
C ASN A 446 -15.50 4.29 16.56
N GLU A 447 -14.43 3.53 16.40
CA GLU A 447 -13.08 4.00 16.73
C GLU A 447 -12.69 5.25 15.92
N TYR A 448 -13.01 5.30 14.64
CA TYR A 448 -12.78 6.48 13.80
C TYR A 448 -13.67 7.66 14.25
N HIS A 449 -14.96 7.41 14.45
CA HIS A 449 -15.90 8.40 14.94
C HIS A 449 -15.39 9.06 16.23
N ASP A 450 -15.09 8.24 17.22
CA ASP A 450 -14.65 8.70 18.52
C ASP A 450 -13.25 9.33 18.49
N GLY A 451 -12.37 8.80 17.64
CA GLY A 451 -11.02 9.35 17.45
C GLY A 451 -11.02 10.76 16.87
N ILE A 452 -11.88 11.04 15.88
CA ILE A 452 -12.04 12.38 15.31
C ILE A 452 -12.60 13.34 16.37
N LEU A 453 -13.65 12.91 17.10
CA LEU A 453 -14.27 13.70 18.16
C LEU A 453 -13.29 14.02 19.28
N LEU A 454 -12.54 13.02 19.76
CA LEU A 454 -11.51 13.19 20.77
C LEU A 454 -10.46 14.20 20.35
N PHE A 455 -9.99 14.11 19.10
CA PHE A 455 -8.99 15.06 18.60
C PHE A 455 -9.53 16.49 18.58
N ASP A 456 -10.69 16.71 18.01
CA ASP A 456 -11.26 18.05 17.84
C ASP A 456 -11.63 18.69 19.20
N VAL A 457 -12.20 17.93 20.13
CA VAL A 457 -12.53 18.46 21.46
C VAL A 457 -11.28 18.70 22.32
N SER A 458 -10.25 17.82 22.21
CA SER A 458 -8.98 18.02 22.93
C SER A 458 -8.23 19.23 22.40
N LEU A 459 -8.28 19.46 21.08
CA LEU A 459 -7.71 20.67 20.49
C LEU A 459 -8.33 21.93 21.11
N ARG A 460 -9.66 21.98 21.22
CA ARG A 460 -10.39 23.13 21.78
C ARG A 460 -10.20 23.28 23.28
N GLU A 461 -10.34 22.19 24.05
CA GLU A 461 -10.39 22.24 25.51
C GLU A 461 -9.01 22.28 26.18
N VAL A 462 -7.97 21.80 25.51
CA VAL A 462 -6.64 21.66 26.08
C VAL A 462 -5.57 22.35 25.23
N TRP A 463 -5.39 21.93 23.98
CA TRP A 463 -4.18 22.30 23.26
C TRP A 463 -4.17 23.75 22.78
N ASP A 464 -5.27 24.23 22.20
CA ASP A 464 -5.38 25.63 21.78
C ASP A 464 -5.41 26.55 22.99
N LYS A 465 -6.09 26.15 24.07
CA LYS A 465 -6.07 26.92 25.34
C LYS A 465 -4.66 27.04 25.89
N ALA A 466 -3.93 25.91 26.00
CA ALA A 466 -2.56 25.94 26.50
C ALA A 466 -1.60 26.79 25.66
N ASN A 467 -1.82 26.86 24.35
CA ASN A 467 -0.96 27.65 23.46
C ASN A 467 -1.28 29.15 23.49
N GLN A 468 -2.54 29.53 23.72
CA GLN A 468 -3.02 30.92 23.64
C GLN A 468 -3.14 31.60 25.01
N ASP A 469 -3.32 30.84 26.08
CA ASP A 469 -3.50 31.33 27.45
C ASP A 469 -2.16 31.74 28.08
N THR A 470 -1.63 32.89 27.66
CA THR A 470 -0.38 33.43 28.19
C THR A 470 -0.41 33.68 29.69
N ASP A 471 -1.54 34.14 30.21
CA ASP A 471 -1.71 34.42 31.65
C ASP A 471 -1.78 33.12 32.46
N GLY A 472 -2.48 32.11 31.92
CA GLY A 472 -2.52 30.78 32.51
C GLY A 472 -1.15 30.11 32.55
N LEU A 473 -0.38 30.18 31.46
CA LEU A 473 1.01 29.68 31.39
C LEU A 473 1.91 30.38 32.41
N GLU A 474 1.80 31.71 32.53
CA GLU A 474 2.61 32.46 33.50
C GLU A 474 2.26 32.10 34.94
N ASN A 475 0.96 32.04 35.28
CA ASN A 475 0.49 31.67 36.59
C ASN A 475 0.85 30.23 36.97
N PHE A 476 0.69 29.31 36.02
CA PHE A 476 1.08 27.91 36.19
C PHE A 476 2.59 27.77 36.41
N PHE A 477 3.41 28.48 35.65
CA PHE A 477 4.86 28.51 35.83
C PHE A 477 5.24 29.06 37.21
N LYS A 478 4.63 30.19 37.64
CA LYS A 478 4.92 30.80 38.94
C LYS A 478 4.59 29.84 40.09
N ALA A 479 3.44 29.15 40.01
CA ALA A 479 3.01 28.18 41.02
C ALA A 479 3.95 26.94 41.07
N ASN A 480 4.51 26.53 39.94
CA ASN A 480 5.33 25.33 39.81
C ASN A 480 6.81 25.61 39.57
N LYS A 481 7.27 26.84 39.77
CA LYS A 481 8.60 27.33 39.41
C LYS A 481 9.74 26.44 39.90
N LYS A 482 9.62 25.82 41.05
CA LYS A 482 10.63 24.95 41.66
C LYS A 482 10.90 23.67 40.87
N GLN A 483 9.99 23.27 39.99
CA GLN A 483 10.11 22.06 39.15
C GLN A 483 10.96 22.32 37.89
N TYR A 484 11.14 23.59 37.53
CA TYR A 484 11.88 23.98 36.30
C TYR A 484 13.31 24.33 36.67
N THR A 485 14.21 23.39 36.49
CA THR A 485 15.65 23.51 36.74
C THR A 485 16.45 23.13 35.50
N TRP A 486 17.67 23.64 35.44
CA TRP A 486 18.63 23.28 34.40
C TRP A 486 19.90 22.69 35.03
N ASP A 487 20.51 21.75 34.35
CA ASP A 487 21.78 21.15 34.78
C ASP A 487 22.94 22.14 34.67
N THR A 488 22.83 23.12 33.75
CA THR A 488 23.83 24.12 33.50
C THR A 488 23.24 25.52 33.38
N PRO A 489 23.88 26.55 33.90
CA PRO A 489 23.45 27.94 33.74
C PRO A 489 23.37 28.35 32.27
N ARG A 490 22.44 29.25 31.96
CA ARG A 490 22.25 29.80 30.61
C ARG A 490 22.44 31.32 30.62
N PHE A 491 22.98 31.85 29.51
CA PHE A 491 23.03 33.29 29.28
C PHE A 491 21.74 33.75 28.62
N LYS A 492 20.98 34.62 29.28
CA LYS A 492 19.75 35.23 28.78
C LYS A 492 20.06 36.67 28.38
N GLY A 493 19.83 37.03 27.11
CA GLY A 493 20.12 38.36 26.65
C GLY A 493 20.11 38.55 25.15
N TYR A 494 20.95 39.45 24.69
CA TYR A 494 21.07 39.87 23.30
C TYR A 494 22.53 39.85 22.84
N ILE A 495 22.77 39.42 21.62
CA ILE A 495 24.01 39.64 20.90
C ILE A 495 23.78 40.83 19.98
N ILE A 496 24.66 41.82 20.05
CA ILE A 496 24.67 43.00 19.19
C ILE A 496 25.84 42.87 18.22
N TYR A 497 25.54 42.91 16.94
CA TYR A 497 26.51 43.04 15.85
C TYR A 497 26.40 44.46 15.28
N ALA A 498 27.47 45.25 15.31
CA ALA A 498 27.45 46.64 14.90
C ALA A 498 28.58 46.99 13.95
N LYS A 499 28.33 47.93 13.02
CA LYS A 499 29.33 48.44 12.06
C LYS A 499 30.38 49.31 12.73
N ASP A 500 30.01 50.01 13.80
CA ASP A 500 30.86 50.95 14.51
C ASP A 500 30.57 50.97 16.02
N LYS A 501 31.48 51.56 16.80
CA LYS A 501 31.39 51.62 18.27
C LYS A 501 30.26 52.50 18.77
N GLU A 502 29.85 53.54 18.04
CA GLU A 502 28.76 54.43 18.43
C GLU A 502 27.42 53.75 18.31
N SER A 503 27.16 53.13 17.16
CA SER A 503 25.98 52.30 16.93
C SER A 503 25.84 51.16 17.97
N ALA A 504 26.94 50.50 18.32
CA ALA A 504 26.97 49.47 19.35
C ALA A 504 26.59 50.03 20.75
N ARG A 505 27.13 51.22 21.11
CA ARG A 505 26.82 51.89 22.38
C ARG A 505 25.33 52.31 22.45
N MET A 506 24.81 52.87 21.38
CA MET A 506 23.39 53.26 21.29
C MET A 506 22.47 52.04 21.43
N ALA A 507 22.74 50.95 20.71
CA ALA A 507 22.01 49.71 20.80
C ALA A 507 22.03 49.11 22.22
N LYS A 508 23.20 49.07 22.85
CA LYS A 508 23.34 48.61 24.24
C LYS A 508 22.48 49.45 25.19
N LYS A 509 22.49 50.79 25.06
CA LYS A 509 21.69 51.69 25.91
C LYS A 509 20.19 51.43 25.71
N ILE A 510 19.73 51.26 24.47
CA ILE A 510 18.33 50.95 24.16
C ILE A 510 17.95 49.64 24.81
N ILE A 511 18.73 48.56 24.66
CA ILE A 511 18.43 47.26 25.26
C ILE A 511 18.39 47.34 26.80
N GLN A 512 19.27 48.08 27.43
CA GLN A 512 19.32 48.22 28.89
C GLN A 512 18.20 49.10 29.47
N SER A 513 17.65 50.04 28.68
CA SER A 513 16.61 50.96 29.11
C SER A 513 15.19 50.57 28.72
N THR A 514 15.02 49.49 27.95
CA THR A 514 13.71 49.08 27.39
C THR A 514 13.35 47.68 27.87
N SER A 515 12.16 47.52 28.40
CA SER A 515 11.73 46.27 29.06
C SER A 515 11.16 45.23 28.08
N THR A 516 10.61 45.66 26.94
CA THR A 516 9.95 44.72 26.00
C THR A 516 10.75 44.52 24.73
N PRO A 517 10.86 43.26 24.21
CA PRO A 517 11.60 42.96 22.98
C PRO A 517 11.15 43.74 21.76
N ASP A 518 9.84 43.88 21.58
CA ASP A 518 9.24 44.58 20.42
C ASP A 518 9.56 46.07 20.45
N SER A 519 9.53 46.67 21.63
CA SER A 519 9.95 48.06 21.81
C SER A 519 11.44 48.27 21.55
N ILE A 520 12.30 47.31 21.93
CA ILE A 520 13.72 47.31 21.63
C ILE A 520 13.94 47.38 20.11
N MET A 521 13.30 46.45 19.35
CA MET A 521 13.45 46.42 17.89
C MET A 521 12.90 47.68 17.23
N SER A 522 11.77 48.21 17.70
CA SER A 522 11.21 49.46 17.21
C SER A 522 12.18 50.64 17.46
N TYR A 523 12.73 50.77 18.64
CA TYR A 523 13.68 51.82 18.94
C TYR A 523 15.02 51.69 18.19
N LEU A 524 15.51 50.49 17.99
CA LEU A 524 16.69 50.24 17.18
C LEU A 524 16.50 50.68 15.74
N ASN A 525 15.34 50.37 15.14
CA ASN A 525 15.03 50.78 13.79
C ASN A 525 14.81 52.31 13.64
N LYS A 526 14.26 52.98 14.68
CA LYS A 526 13.99 54.41 14.66
C LYS A 526 15.21 55.28 14.99
N ARG A 527 16.18 54.76 15.74
CA ARG A 527 17.27 55.59 16.33
C ARG A 527 18.66 55.14 15.94
N VAL A 528 18.85 53.91 15.43
CA VAL A 528 20.17 53.38 15.08
C VAL A 528 20.20 52.95 13.59
N ASN A 529 19.22 52.21 13.13
CA ASN A 529 19.11 51.77 11.74
C ASN A 529 18.28 52.79 10.94
N ILE A 530 18.74 54.04 10.91
CA ILE A 530 18.10 55.14 10.24
C ILE A 530 18.38 55.19 8.75
N ASP A 531 18.48 55.66 7.87
CA ASP A 531 18.96 55.79 6.48
C ASP A 531 18.86 54.52 5.61
N SER A 532 17.95 53.60 5.92
CA SER A 532 17.86 52.28 5.27
C SER A 532 19.09 51.40 5.40
N ILE A 533 20.08 51.80 6.21
CA ILE A 533 21.30 51.07 6.48
C ILE A 533 21.13 50.31 7.80
N LYS A 534 21.42 49.02 7.82
CA LYS A 534 21.45 48.24 9.04
C LYS A 534 22.82 48.44 9.74
N HIS A 535 22.92 49.48 10.57
CA HIS A 535 24.10 49.74 11.40
C HIS A 535 24.26 48.72 12.50
N VAL A 536 23.13 48.15 12.96
CA VAL A 536 23.10 47.17 14.06
C VAL A 536 22.17 46.03 13.69
N LYS A 537 22.66 44.81 13.93
CA LYS A 537 21.90 43.58 13.94
C LYS A 537 21.88 43.02 15.35
N VAL A 538 20.69 42.61 15.83
CA VAL A 538 20.52 42.13 17.20
C VAL A 538 19.86 40.77 17.19
N GLU A 539 20.44 39.85 17.97
CA GLU A 539 19.94 38.50 18.18
C GLU A 539 19.57 38.32 19.65
N ARG A 540 18.31 37.99 19.95
CA ARG A 540 17.83 37.65 21.29
C ARG A 540 17.87 36.14 21.47
N GLY A 541 18.35 35.69 22.65
CA GLY A 541 18.39 34.27 22.91
C GLY A 541 18.62 33.89 24.37
N LEU A 542 18.61 32.58 24.55
CA LEU A 542 18.95 31.88 25.77
C LEU A 542 19.96 30.78 25.40
N TRP A 543 21.21 30.98 25.78
CA TRP A 543 22.30 30.12 25.32
C TRP A 543 22.93 29.34 26.45
N VAL A 544 23.33 28.12 26.16
CA VAL A 544 24.14 27.26 27.01
C VAL A 544 25.62 27.49 26.65
N ALA A 545 26.48 27.45 27.63
CA ALA A 545 27.93 27.55 27.38
C ALA A 545 28.43 26.46 26.41
N GLY A 546 29.33 26.82 25.51
CA GLY A 546 29.88 25.95 24.48
C GLY A 546 29.03 25.85 23.20
N LYS A 547 27.94 26.61 23.09
CA LYS A 547 27.04 26.58 21.90
C LYS A 547 27.18 27.82 21.01
N ASN A 548 27.72 28.92 21.52
CA ASN A 548 27.91 30.14 20.75
C ASN A 548 29.16 30.86 21.25
N ALA A 549 30.22 30.92 20.41
CA ALA A 549 31.50 31.47 20.79
C ALA A 549 31.46 32.95 21.22
N VAL A 550 30.54 33.75 20.65
CA VAL A 550 30.34 35.14 21.05
C VAL A 550 29.77 35.20 22.47
N VAL A 551 28.72 34.41 22.73
CA VAL A 551 28.11 34.37 24.07
C VAL A 551 29.06 33.77 25.10
N ASP A 552 29.85 32.79 24.73
CA ASP A 552 30.87 32.19 25.60
C ASP A 552 31.90 33.21 26.04
N LYS A 553 32.40 34.01 25.10
CA LYS A 553 33.39 35.05 25.39
C LYS A 553 32.76 36.28 26.03
N GLU A 554 31.74 36.86 25.42
CA GLU A 554 31.20 38.16 25.80
C GLU A 554 30.09 38.06 26.89
N GLY A 555 29.37 36.94 26.94
CA GLY A 555 28.30 36.70 27.89
C GLY A 555 28.75 35.95 29.15
N PHE A 556 29.32 34.75 28.97
CA PHE A 556 29.80 33.92 30.07
C PHE A 556 31.19 34.33 30.57
N LYS A 557 31.93 35.19 29.82
CA LYS A 557 33.30 35.63 30.15
C LYS A 557 34.31 34.48 30.24
N LEU A 558 34.14 33.44 29.42
CA LEU A 558 35.04 32.29 29.39
C LEU A 558 36.41 32.70 28.84
N LYS A 559 37.48 32.28 29.54
CA LYS A 559 38.84 32.41 29.07
C LYS A 559 39.10 31.39 27.96
N ASN A 560 39.92 31.67 26.98
CA ASN A 560 40.29 30.75 25.89
C ASN A 560 39.20 30.48 24.80
N VAL A 561 38.21 31.35 24.70
CA VAL A 561 37.26 31.31 23.58
C VAL A 561 37.60 32.44 22.60
N ASN A 562 37.79 32.10 21.34
CA ASN A 562 38.00 33.05 20.27
C ASN A 562 36.90 32.96 19.24
N TYR A 563 36.50 34.09 18.69
CA TYR A 563 35.61 34.18 17.53
C TYR A 563 36.15 35.28 16.60
N THR A 564 35.89 35.14 15.31
CA THR A 564 36.20 36.16 14.32
C THR A 564 34.91 36.93 13.99
N PRO A 565 34.86 38.25 14.30
CA PRO A 565 33.73 39.07 13.90
C PRO A 565 33.56 39.09 12.36
N ASN A 566 32.33 39.27 11.91
CA ASN A 566 32.05 39.49 10.50
C ASN A 566 32.64 40.85 10.06
N GLU A 567 33.20 40.92 8.85
CA GLU A 567 33.78 42.18 8.31
C GLU A 567 32.74 43.31 8.22
N GLU A 568 31.46 42.95 7.91
CA GLU A 568 30.39 43.93 7.86
C GLU A 568 29.98 44.47 9.25
N TYR A 569 30.15 43.65 10.32
CA TYR A 569 29.83 44.00 11.71
C TYR A 569 30.99 43.67 12.63
N PRO A 570 32.08 44.44 12.61
CA PRO A 570 33.28 44.11 13.33
C PRO A 570 33.17 44.29 14.85
N ILE A 571 32.15 44.99 15.33
CA ILE A 571 31.90 45.18 16.75
C ILE A 571 30.80 44.23 17.23
N VAL A 572 31.16 43.37 18.18
CA VAL A 572 30.19 42.39 18.74
C VAL A 572 30.17 42.52 20.25
N LEU A 573 28.96 42.60 20.82
CA LEU A 573 28.74 42.69 22.27
C LEU A 573 27.65 41.73 22.70
N ALA A 574 27.77 41.17 23.89
CA ALA A 574 26.65 40.49 24.56
C ALA A 574 26.09 41.34 25.69
N VAL A 575 24.78 41.50 25.76
CA VAL A 575 24.06 42.27 26.78
C VAL A 575 23.00 41.40 27.42
N GLY A 576 23.19 41.06 28.67
CA GLY A 576 22.27 40.15 29.38
C GLY A 576 22.86 39.70 30.70
N LYS A 577 22.34 38.58 31.22
CA LYS A 577 22.81 37.97 32.48
C LYS A 577 22.88 36.46 32.38
N VAL A 578 23.68 35.86 33.22
CA VAL A 578 23.71 34.39 33.39
C VAL A 578 22.66 34.07 34.47
N ILE A 579 21.75 33.17 34.13
CA ILE A 579 20.70 32.68 35.02
C ILE A 579 20.87 31.17 35.22
N LYS A 580 20.56 30.70 36.46
CA LYS A 580 20.77 29.29 36.85
C LYS A 580 19.51 28.43 36.66
N ALA A 581 18.35 29.05 36.54
CA ALA A 581 17.07 28.42 36.33
C ALA A 581 16.16 29.36 35.52
N PRO A 582 15.08 28.87 34.92
CA PRO A 582 14.11 29.72 34.23
C PRO A 582 13.52 30.80 35.16
N GLU A 583 13.48 32.02 34.68
CA GLU A 583 12.87 33.16 35.42
C GLU A 583 11.43 33.40 34.98
N GLU A 584 11.11 33.14 33.73
CA GLU A 584 9.83 33.30 33.06
C GLU A 584 9.46 32.01 32.33
N TYR A 585 8.16 31.77 32.10
CA TYR A 585 7.70 30.57 31.38
C TYR A 585 8.28 30.46 29.95
N ILE A 586 8.57 31.59 29.31
CA ILE A 586 9.17 31.64 27.98
C ILE A 586 10.57 31.02 27.96
N ASP A 587 11.31 31.04 29.08
CA ASP A 587 12.66 30.47 29.19
C ASP A 587 12.67 28.94 29.04
N GLU A 588 11.53 28.28 29.36
CA GLU A 588 11.32 26.84 29.21
C GLU A 588 9.93 26.56 28.62
N ARG A 589 9.51 27.39 27.66
CA ARG A 589 8.13 27.42 27.12
C ARG A 589 7.61 26.04 26.74
N SER A 590 8.42 25.24 26.06
CA SER A 590 7.99 23.91 25.59
C SER A 590 7.56 23.02 26.74
N LYS A 591 8.39 22.90 27.77
CA LYS A 591 8.11 22.06 28.93
C LYS A 591 6.94 22.61 29.73
N VAL A 592 6.91 23.92 29.96
CA VAL A 592 5.82 24.57 30.70
C VAL A 592 4.48 24.39 29.97
N THR A 593 4.46 24.52 28.64
CA THR A 593 3.23 24.31 27.85
C THR A 593 2.76 22.86 27.94
N THR A 594 3.67 21.89 27.87
CA THR A 594 3.32 20.46 28.02
C THR A 594 2.75 20.16 29.40
N ASP A 595 3.42 20.62 30.45
CA ASP A 595 2.97 20.41 31.84
C ASP A 595 1.63 21.12 32.10
N TYR A 596 1.40 22.28 31.48
CA TYR A 596 0.14 23.02 31.55
C TYR A 596 -0.97 22.32 30.77
N GLN A 597 -0.69 21.69 29.64
CA GLN A 597 -1.65 20.84 28.93
C GLN A 597 -2.10 19.68 29.81
N ASP A 598 -1.16 18.99 30.46
CA ASP A 598 -1.47 17.90 31.41
C ASP A 598 -2.34 18.38 32.60
N TYR A 599 -2.05 19.57 33.09
CA TYR A 599 -2.85 20.19 34.14
C TYR A 599 -4.28 20.48 33.65
N LEU A 600 -4.43 21.13 32.50
CA LEU A 600 -5.74 21.44 31.91
C LEU A 600 -6.55 20.18 31.65
N GLU A 601 -5.89 19.14 31.13
CA GLU A 601 -6.52 17.85 30.84
C GLU A 601 -7.07 17.19 32.12
N LYS A 602 -6.27 17.13 33.19
CA LYS A 602 -6.71 16.60 34.49
C LYS A 602 -7.91 17.38 35.06
N GLN A 603 -7.87 18.71 34.98
CA GLN A 603 -8.97 19.56 35.38
C GLN A 603 -10.23 19.32 34.53
N TRP A 604 -10.06 19.16 33.24
CA TRP A 604 -11.15 18.88 32.32
C TRP A 604 -11.80 17.52 32.60
N VAL A 605 -11.01 16.46 32.69
CA VAL A 605 -11.51 15.11 33.03
C VAL A 605 -12.25 15.12 34.38
N ALA A 606 -11.73 15.82 35.42
CA ALA A 606 -12.41 15.94 36.70
C ALA A 606 -13.78 16.62 36.55
N ARG A 607 -13.89 17.69 35.76
CA ARG A 607 -15.17 18.33 35.45
C ARG A 607 -16.13 17.42 34.68
N LEU A 608 -15.62 16.64 33.72
CA LEU A 608 -16.46 15.70 32.97
C LEU A 608 -17.02 14.59 33.85
N ARG A 609 -16.23 14.06 34.79
CA ARG A 609 -16.68 13.06 35.76
C ARG A 609 -17.72 13.59 36.74
N GLN A 610 -17.74 14.89 36.99
CA GLN A 610 -18.81 15.55 37.77
C GLN A 610 -20.07 15.83 36.94
N LYS A 611 -19.89 16.09 35.63
CA LYS A 611 -20.96 16.45 34.70
C LYS A 611 -21.77 15.25 34.25
N TYR A 612 -21.09 14.11 33.97
CA TYR A 612 -21.69 12.94 33.39
C TYR A 612 -21.74 11.76 34.37
N ASN A 613 -22.92 11.13 34.48
CA ASN A 613 -23.08 9.91 35.27
C ASN A 613 -22.49 8.71 34.52
N VAL A 614 -21.65 7.91 35.15
CA VAL A 614 -21.06 6.67 34.61
C VAL A 614 -21.53 5.50 35.47
N GLU A 615 -22.17 4.51 34.83
CA GLU A 615 -22.62 3.29 35.50
C GLU A 615 -21.96 2.08 34.84
N ILE A 616 -21.17 1.32 35.58
CA ILE A 616 -20.47 0.12 35.10
C ILE A 616 -21.33 -1.10 35.44
N LYS A 617 -21.45 -2.04 34.46
CA LYS A 617 -22.08 -3.35 34.66
C LYS A 617 -21.01 -4.35 35.12
N GLU A 618 -20.89 -4.48 36.44
CA GLU A 618 -19.85 -5.30 37.08
C GLU A 618 -19.90 -6.79 36.66
N ASP A 619 -21.08 -7.33 36.43
CA ASP A 619 -21.29 -8.69 35.94
C ASP A 619 -20.71 -8.90 34.55
N VAL A 620 -20.85 -7.90 33.67
CA VAL A 620 -20.29 -7.90 32.32
C VAL A 620 -18.78 -7.70 32.37
N LEU A 621 -18.29 -6.77 33.18
CA LEU A 621 -16.85 -6.54 33.38
C LEU A 621 -16.13 -7.80 33.87
N ASN A 622 -16.72 -8.51 34.84
CA ASN A 622 -16.14 -9.75 35.40
C ASN A 622 -16.13 -10.92 34.38
N SER A 623 -16.90 -10.84 33.30
CA SER A 623 -16.86 -11.84 32.21
C SER A 623 -15.65 -11.70 31.28
N ILE A 624 -14.88 -10.62 31.37
CA ILE A 624 -13.67 -10.36 30.57
C ILE A 624 -12.42 -10.97 31.25
N LYS A 625 -12.49 -11.18 32.55
CA LYS A 625 -11.41 -11.76 33.38
C LYS A 625 -11.39 -13.27 33.25
#